data_114197c58840631d8ffb2cd2ff6cd7b6
#
_entry.id   114197c58840631d8ffb2cd2ff6cd7b6
#
_cell.length_a   1.000
_cell.length_b   1.000
_cell.length_c   1.000
_cell.angle_alpha   90.00
_cell.angle_beta   90.00
_cell.angle_gamma   90.00
#
_symmetry.space_group_name_H-M   'P 1'
#
loop_
_entity.id
_entity.type
_entity.pdbx_description
1 polymer ?
#
loop_
_entity_poly.entity_id
_entity_poly.type
_entity_poly.pdbx_seq_one_letter_code
_entity_poly.pdbx_strand_id
1 'polypeptide(L)'
;MRIPILLLSLLPLLAQQPAEAPHHEHPAPKNLKLLPPEGLIPVMRSYTVALGVKCEFCHVEGDFASDEKHHKEIARGMIQLARTINGKFPDGKEHVTCYTCHRGSEEPAMAPPADAPK
;
A
#
# COMPACT_ATOMS: atom_id res chain seq x y z
N MET A 1 -40.70 57.46 20.72
CA MET A 1 -39.67 56.94 19.78
C MET A 1 -39.46 55.49 20.14
N ARG A 2 -40.05 54.56 19.36
CA ARG A 2 -40.00 53.11 19.62
C ARG A 2 -38.98 52.50 18.67
N ILE A 3 -37.89 51.88 19.23
CA ILE A 3 -36.84 51.20 18.49
C ILE A 3 -37.28 49.75 18.32
N PRO A 4 -37.39 49.21 17.10
CA PRO A 4 -37.67 47.78 16.91
C PRO A 4 -36.40 46.98 17.15
N ILE A 5 -36.49 46.02 18.06
CA ILE A 5 -35.44 45.01 18.32
C ILE A 5 -35.47 44.00 17.17
N LEU A 6 -34.41 44.02 16.35
CA LEU A 6 -34.19 43.02 15.30
C LEU A 6 -33.63 41.73 15.95
N LEU A 7 -34.45 40.69 16.04
CA LEU A 7 -34.05 39.35 16.44
C LEU A 7 -33.25 38.70 15.29
N LEU A 8 -31.94 38.68 15.45
CA LEU A 8 -31.04 37.97 14.53
C LEU A 8 -31.10 36.49 14.88
N SER A 9 -31.79 35.71 14.06
CA SER A 9 -31.84 34.23 14.18
C SER A 9 -30.50 33.63 13.75
N LEU A 10 -29.70 33.18 14.72
CA LEU A 10 -28.55 32.31 14.43
C LEU A 10 -29.08 30.92 14.04
N LEU A 11 -29.03 30.58 12.75
CA LEU A 11 -29.15 29.18 12.30
C LEU A 11 -27.84 28.45 12.64
N PRO A 12 -27.89 27.29 13.31
CA PRO A 12 -26.70 26.45 13.47
C PRO A 12 -26.31 25.85 12.11
N LEU A 13 -25.11 26.15 11.69
CA LEU A 13 -24.47 25.51 10.54
C LEU A 13 -24.20 24.05 10.92
N LEU A 14 -25.10 23.15 10.53
CA LEU A 14 -24.85 21.68 10.62
C LEU A 14 -23.67 21.35 9.70
N ALA A 15 -22.50 21.16 10.29
CA ALA A 15 -21.34 20.63 9.61
C ALA A 15 -21.70 19.22 9.11
N GLN A 16 -21.89 19.07 7.79
CA GLN A 16 -22.03 17.78 7.15
C GLN A 16 -20.68 17.07 7.25
N GLN A 17 -20.59 16.08 8.12
CA GLN A 17 -19.46 15.16 8.15
C GLN A 17 -19.45 14.39 6.81
N PRO A 18 -18.31 14.28 6.13
CA PRO A 18 -18.19 13.40 4.96
C PRO A 18 -18.61 11.99 5.37
N ALA A 19 -19.53 11.39 4.62
CA ALA A 19 -19.93 9.99 4.84
C ALA A 19 -18.67 9.13 4.69
N GLU A 20 -18.22 8.50 5.78
CA GLU A 20 -17.19 7.47 5.72
C GLU A 20 -17.66 6.37 4.77
N ALA A 21 -16.86 6.12 3.74
CA ALA A 21 -17.08 5.00 2.84
C ALA A 21 -17.19 3.70 3.65
N PRO A 22 -18.07 2.75 3.28
CA PRO A 22 -18.24 1.51 4.03
C PRO A 22 -16.88 0.81 4.18
N HIS A 23 -16.38 0.76 5.39
CA HIS A 23 -15.23 -0.04 5.73
C HIS A 23 -15.63 -1.51 5.55
N HIS A 24 -15.20 -2.13 4.45
CA HIS A 24 -15.25 -3.57 4.34
C HIS A 24 -14.38 -4.14 5.45
N GLU A 25 -15.02 -4.71 6.46
CA GLU A 25 -14.35 -5.36 7.59
C GLU A 25 -13.61 -6.59 7.05
N HIS A 26 -12.32 -6.41 6.74
CA HIS A 26 -11.47 -7.52 6.37
C HIS A 26 -11.14 -8.34 7.61
N PRO A 27 -11.16 -9.67 7.53
CA PRO A 27 -10.72 -10.51 8.63
C PRO A 27 -9.33 -10.11 9.10
N ALA A 28 -9.06 -10.19 10.40
CA ALA A 28 -7.76 -9.88 10.96
C ALA A 28 -6.66 -10.67 10.23
N PRO A 29 -5.57 -10.03 9.77
CA PRO A 29 -4.52 -10.70 9.05
C PRO A 29 -3.83 -11.74 9.93
N LYS A 30 -3.49 -12.89 9.34
CA LYS A 30 -2.82 -14.01 10.01
C LYS A 30 -1.49 -14.30 9.35
N ASN A 31 -0.57 -14.97 10.07
CA ASN A 31 0.73 -15.39 9.58
C ASN A 31 1.62 -14.24 9.06
N LEU A 32 1.53 -13.08 9.71
CA LEU A 32 2.42 -11.96 9.44
C LEU A 32 3.81 -12.23 10.02
N LYS A 33 4.85 -12.21 9.18
CA LYS A 33 6.24 -12.44 9.59
C LYS A 33 7.09 -11.18 9.49
N LEU A 34 6.78 -10.28 8.59
CA LEU A 34 7.61 -9.12 8.28
C LEU A 34 6.86 -7.79 8.32
N LEU A 35 5.59 -7.78 8.01
CA LEU A 35 4.77 -6.58 7.86
C LEU A 35 3.85 -6.42 9.05
N PRO A 36 3.61 -5.17 9.52
CA PRO A 36 2.59 -4.90 10.52
C PRO A 36 1.19 -5.07 9.92
N PRO A 37 0.17 -5.30 10.75
CA PRO A 37 -1.22 -5.39 10.27
C PRO A 37 -1.76 -4.05 9.76
N GLU A 38 -1.28 -2.94 10.32
CA GLU A 38 -1.69 -1.60 9.96
C GLU A 38 -1.20 -1.25 8.55
N GLY A 39 -2.11 -0.79 7.70
CA GLY A 39 -1.78 -0.40 6.32
C GLY A 39 -1.40 -1.57 5.40
N LEU A 40 -1.67 -2.81 5.80
CA LEU A 40 -1.27 -4.00 5.05
C LEU A 40 -1.84 -4.04 3.63
N ILE A 41 -3.13 -3.73 3.45
CA ILE A 41 -3.79 -3.79 2.13
C ILE A 41 -3.18 -2.82 1.11
N PRO A 42 -2.98 -1.53 1.44
CA PRO A 42 -2.24 -0.61 0.55
C PRO A 42 -0.85 -1.11 0.18
N VAL A 43 -0.11 -1.68 1.14
CA VAL A 43 1.22 -2.24 0.90
C VAL A 43 1.14 -3.43 -0.07
N MET A 44 0.22 -4.38 0.12
CA MET A 44 0.03 -5.50 -0.80
C MET A 44 -0.33 -5.03 -2.21
N ARG A 45 -1.18 -4.00 -2.34
CA ARG A 45 -1.50 -3.40 -3.65
C ARG A 45 -0.28 -2.76 -4.31
N SER A 46 0.59 -2.10 -3.55
CA SER A 46 1.82 -1.54 -4.11
C SER A 46 2.75 -2.63 -4.67
N TYR A 47 2.79 -3.81 -4.04
CA TYR A 47 3.56 -4.94 -4.54
C TYR A 47 2.99 -5.51 -5.84
N THR A 48 1.66 -5.68 -5.95
CA THR A 48 1.05 -6.16 -7.19
C THR A 48 1.29 -5.20 -8.35
N VAL A 49 1.23 -3.88 -8.11
CA VAL A 49 1.56 -2.87 -9.12
C VAL A 49 3.04 -2.91 -9.49
N ALA A 50 3.93 -3.02 -8.50
CA ALA A 50 5.37 -3.03 -8.71
C ALA A 50 5.84 -4.24 -9.53
N LEU A 51 5.19 -5.39 -9.38
CA LEU A 51 5.53 -6.64 -10.08
C LEU A 51 4.65 -6.90 -11.31
N GLY A 52 3.56 -6.16 -11.52
CA GLY A 52 2.63 -6.40 -12.63
C GLY A 52 1.84 -7.71 -12.47
N VAL A 53 1.62 -8.18 -11.24
CA VAL A 53 0.95 -9.44 -10.93
C VAL A 53 -0.33 -9.22 -10.14
N LYS A 54 -1.13 -10.26 -9.97
CA LYS A 54 -2.34 -10.28 -9.13
C LYS A 54 -2.04 -10.89 -7.75
N CYS A 55 -3.00 -10.75 -6.82
CA CYS A 55 -2.88 -11.28 -5.46
C CYS A 55 -2.61 -12.79 -5.43
N GLU A 56 -3.26 -13.52 -6.34
CA GLU A 56 -3.17 -14.98 -6.45
C GLU A 56 -1.79 -15.47 -6.90
N PHE A 57 -0.92 -14.59 -7.38
CA PHE A 57 0.45 -14.93 -7.71
C PHE A 57 1.23 -15.40 -6.46
N CYS A 58 1.05 -14.69 -5.34
CA CYS A 58 1.72 -15.00 -4.07
C CYS A 58 0.80 -15.67 -3.04
N HIS A 59 -0.50 -15.52 -3.15
CA HIS A 59 -1.47 -15.99 -2.16
C HIS A 59 -2.36 -17.09 -2.71
N VAL A 60 -2.78 -18.01 -1.84
CA VAL A 60 -3.85 -18.97 -2.14
C VAL A 60 -5.18 -18.21 -2.04
N GLU A 61 -6.01 -18.33 -3.07
CA GLU A 61 -7.34 -17.73 -3.08
C GLU A 61 -8.20 -18.29 -1.93
N GLY A 62 -8.80 -17.41 -1.15
CA GLY A 62 -9.56 -17.78 0.05
C GLY A 62 -8.71 -18.06 1.30
N ASP A 63 -7.40 -18.25 1.17
CA ASP A 63 -6.47 -18.43 2.30
C ASP A 63 -5.18 -17.63 2.11
N PHE A 64 -5.27 -16.32 2.30
CA PHE A 64 -4.12 -15.41 2.20
C PHE A 64 -3.03 -15.68 3.24
N ALA A 65 -3.34 -16.42 4.31
CA ALA A 65 -2.39 -16.78 5.36
C ALA A 65 -1.50 -17.98 4.98
N SER A 66 -1.94 -18.84 4.06
CA SER A 66 -1.19 -20.02 3.62
C SER A 66 0.19 -19.66 3.08
N ASP A 67 1.18 -20.47 3.38
CA ASP A 67 2.55 -20.40 2.84
C ASP A 67 2.79 -21.45 1.73
N GLU A 68 1.74 -22.05 1.17
CA GLU A 68 1.84 -23.07 0.14
C GLU A 68 2.50 -22.56 -1.13
N LYS A 69 2.26 -21.27 -1.50
CA LYS A 69 2.86 -20.68 -2.70
C LYS A 69 4.27 -20.18 -2.45
N HIS A 70 5.21 -20.75 -3.17
CA HIS A 70 6.64 -20.40 -3.08
C HIS A 70 6.93 -18.93 -3.33
N HIS A 71 6.18 -18.26 -4.23
CA HIS A 71 6.33 -16.83 -4.51
C HIS A 71 6.11 -15.95 -3.26
N LYS A 72 5.31 -16.40 -2.29
CA LYS A 72 5.13 -15.70 -1.02
C LYS A 72 6.42 -15.67 -0.19
N GLU A 73 7.19 -16.75 -0.20
CA GLU A 73 8.48 -16.81 0.49
C GLU A 73 9.54 -15.99 -0.24
N ILE A 74 9.57 -16.04 -1.57
CA ILE A 74 10.44 -15.18 -2.38
C ILE A 74 10.15 -13.71 -2.08
N ALA A 75 8.87 -13.31 -2.04
CA ALA A 75 8.47 -11.95 -1.73
C ALA A 75 8.98 -11.50 -0.35
N ARG A 76 8.96 -12.36 0.66
CA ARG A 76 9.53 -12.07 1.98
C ARG A 76 11.03 -11.79 1.90
N GLY A 77 11.76 -12.58 1.13
CA GLY A 77 13.19 -12.34 0.88
C GLY A 77 13.45 -11.00 0.19
N MET A 78 12.62 -10.64 -0.80
CA MET A 78 12.71 -9.36 -1.51
C MET A 78 12.40 -8.17 -0.60
N ILE A 79 11.42 -8.28 0.28
CA ILE A 79 11.12 -7.25 1.30
C ILE A 79 12.34 -7.03 2.21
N GLN A 80 12.99 -8.10 2.67
CA GLN A 80 14.20 -7.99 3.50
C GLN A 80 15.36 -7.36 2.72
N LEU A 81 15.53 -7.71 1.44
CA LEU A 81 16.56 -7.12 0.58
C LEU A 81 16.35 -5.60 0.43
N ALA A 82 15.14 -5.17 0.09
CA ALA A 82 14.82 -3.74 -0.02
C ALA A 82 15.07 -3.00 1.29
N ARG A 83 14.70 -3.58 2.43
CA ARG A 83 15.00 -3.02 3.76
C ARG A 83 16.50 -2.91 4.03
N THR A 84 17.27 -3.93 3.63
CA THR A 84 18.72 -3.92 3.77
C THR A 84 19.35 -2.82 2.95
N ILE A 85 18.90 -2.61 1.71
CA ILE A 85 19.37 -1.53 0.84
C ILE A 85 19.04 -0.16 1.48
N ASN A 86 17.78 0.04 1.85
CA ASN A 86 17.32 1.29 2.46
C ASN A 86 18.06 1.60 3.78
N GLY A 87 18.40 0.59 4.56
CA GLY A 87 19.19 0.74 5.79
C GLY A 87 20.64 1.19 5.59
N LYS A 88 21.15 1.21 4.33
CA LYS A 88 22.49 1.77 4.03
C LYS A 88 22.48 3.29 3.90
N PHE A 89 21.32 3.92 3.78
CA PHE A 89 21.21 5.37 3.70
C PHE A 89 21.07 5.97 5.10
N PRO A 90 21.87 6.99 5.44
CA PRO A 90 21.93 7.53 6.81
C PRO A 90 20.74 8.45 7.17
N ASP A 91 19.94 8.83 6.18
CA ASP A 91 18.83 9.78 6.35
C ASP A 91 17.52 9.15 6.82
N GLY A 92 17.49 7.82 6.97
CA GLY A 92 16.31 7.07 7.41
C GLY A 92 15.13 7.08 6.46
N LYS A 93 15.34 7.49 5.19
CA LYS A 93 14.29 7.52 4.16
C LYS A 93 14.30 6.26 3.30
N GLU A 94 13.16 6.02 2.64
CA GLU A 94 13.06 4.98 1.63
C GLU A 94 13.60 5.50 0.29
N HIS A 95 14.64 4.85 -0.22
CA HIS A 95 15.31 5.17 -1.50
C HIS A 95 14.99 4.17 -2.59
N VAL A 96 14.69 2.94 -2.22
CA VAL A 96 14.30 1.88 -3.14
C VAL A 96 13.01 1.23 -2.69
N THR A 97 12.15 0.94 -3.65
CA THR A 97 10.92 0.16 -3.49
C THR A 97 10.97 -1.06 -4.42
N CYS A 98 9.99 -1.95 -4.33
CA CYS A 98 9.87 -3.05 -5.30
C CYS A 98 9.83 -2.53 -6.74
N TYR A 99 9.13 -1.41 -6.99
CA TYR A 99 9.02 -0.80 -8.32
C TYR A 99 10.37 -0.29 -8.87
N THR A 100 11.30 0.10 -8.02
CA THR A 100 12.62 0.58 -8.44
C THR A 100 13.35 -0.43 -9.34
N CYS A 101 13.23 -1.72 -9.02
CA CYS A 101 13.83 -2.80 -9.78
C CYS A 101 12.85 -3.47 -10.74
N HIS A 102 11.62 -3.73 -10.31
CA HIS A 102 10.65 -4.54 -11.08
C HIS A 102 9.91 -3.77 -12.17
N ARG A 103 9.60 -2.49 -11.95
CA ARG A 103 8.96 -1.59 -12.96
C ARG A 103 7.69 -2.14 -13.59
N GLY A 104 6.88 -2.87 -12.85
CA GLY A 104 5.65 -3.49 -13.33
C GLY A 104 5.87 -4.85 -14.00
N SER A 105 7.01 -5.51 -13.77
CA SER A 105 7.31 -6.84 -14.24
C SER A 105 7.72 -7.76 -13.09
N GLU A 106 7.32 -9.03 -13.16
CA GLU A 106 7.73 -10.05 -12.20
C GLU A 106 9.25 -10.16 -12.12
N GLU A 107 9.93 -10.14 -13.27
CA GLU A 107 11.38 -10.17 -13.36
C GLU A 107 11.93 -8.79 -13.68
N PRO A 108 12.91 -8.28 -12.91
CA PRO A 108 13.63 -7.07 -13.27
C PRO A 108 14.38 -7.22 -14.59
N ALA A 109 14.42 -6.15 -15.39
CA ALA A 109 15.22 -6.14 -16.61
C ALA A 109 16.72 -6.27 -16.26
N MET A 110 17.40 -7.24 -16.89
CA MET A 110 18.84 -7.49 -16.67
C MET A 110 19.73 -6.62 -17.55
N ALA A 111 19.16 -6.00 -18.57
CA ALA A 111 19.84 -5.10 -19.50
C ALA A 111 18.86 -4.04 -20.02
N PRO A 112 19.36 -2.88 -20.48
CA PRO A 112 18.50 -1.91 -21.14
C PRO A 112 17.95 -2.51 -22.46
N PRO A 113 16.79 -2.02 -22.96
CA PRO A 113 16.29 -2.38 -24.28
C PRO A 113 17.36 -2.13 -25.36
N ALA A 114 17.36 -2.96 -26.41
CA ALA A 114 18.35 -2.86 -27.49
C ALA A 114 18.32 -1.51 -28.23
N ASP A 115 17.18 -0.83 -28.19
CA ASP A 115 16.91 0.48 -28.79
C ASP A 115 17.03 1.66 -27.80
N ALA A 116 17.53 1.39 -26.58
CA ALA A 116 17.73 2.46 -25.60
C ALA A 116 18.73 3.50 -26.12
N PRO A 117 18.46 4.81 -25.97
CA PRO A 117 19.42 5.85 -26.34
C PRO A 117 20.70 5.73 -25.52
N LYS A 118 21.85 5.89 -26.20
CA LYS A 118 23.19 5.89 -25.57
C LYS A 118 23.49 7.22 -24.92
#